data_07b3c0004074a979b8f3e02340b915ae
#
_entry.id   07b3c0004074a979b8f3e02340b915ae
#
_cell.length_a   1.000
_cell.length_b   1.000
_cell.length_c   1.000
_cell.angle_alpha   90.00
_cell.angle_beta   90.00
_cell.angle_gamma   90.00
#
_symmetry.space_group_name_H-M   'P 1'
#
loop_
_entity.id
_entity.type
_entity.pdbx_description
1 polymer ?
#
loop_
_entity_poly.entity_id
_entity_poly.type
_entity_poly.pdbx_seq_one_letter_code
_entity_poly.pdbx_strand_id
1 'polypeptide(L)'
;YFVALIIMFPWLISTPQGIGNQILWAINRHKTLAIIQICSSVFNIIVTIFLIKWKPLVGSSLGTALALIIGDVVLMDIVLHKEVGIRFGEYYRDLFKGTLPALLITFAFGAAFSLLHLNRYGWAGLIINCVITAAVYAALMAAFFMNSYEKGLLKGLFNKIIGKLGRKKA
;
A
#
# COMPACT_ATOMS: atom_id res chain seq x y z
N TYR A 1 4.21 -4.67 18.93
CA TYR A 1 3.21 -5.14 17.95
C TYR A 1 2.10 -4.12 17.75
N PHE A 2 1.44 -3.65 18.81
CA PHE A 2 0.29 -2.75 18.74
C PHE A 2 0.58 -1.44 17.99
N VAL A 3 1.73 -0.82 18.24
CA VAL A 3 2.19 0.40 17.54
C VAL A 3 2.36 0.18 16.03
N ALA A 4 2.91 -0.95 15.64
CA ALA A 4 3.06 -1.29 14.22
C ALA A 4 1.69 -1.44 13.54
N LEU A 5 0.72 -2.08 14.17
CA LEU A 5 -0.63 -2.23 13.63
C LEU A 5 -1.35 -0.88 13.45
N ILE A 6 -1.17 0.06 14.41
CA ILE A 6 -1.74 1.41 14.33
C ILE A 6 -1.26 2.15 13.08
N ILE A 7 0.01 1.98 12.70
CA ILE A 7 0.58 2.64 11.52
C ILE A 7 0.26 1.87 10.23
N MET A 8 0.29 0.54 10.27
CA MET A 8 0.08 -0.29 9.07
C MET A 8 -1.33 -0.16 8.50
N PHE A 9 -2.35 -0.01 9.36
CA PHE A 9 -3.74 0.10 8.91
C PHE A 9 -3.99 1.34 8.03
N PRO A 10 -3.63 2.58 8.45
CA PRO A 10 -3.74 3.76 7.59
C PRO A 10 -2.88 3.66 6.33
N TRP A 11 -1.69 3.08 6.41
CA TRP A 11 -0.84 2.85 5.25
C TRP A 11 -1.50 1.99 4.18
N LEU A 12 -2.24 0.96 4.59
CA LEU A 12 -2.98 0.10 3.67
C LEU A 12 -4.02 0.90 2.87
N ILE A 13 -4.66 1.89 3.50
CA ILE A 13 -5.67 2.74 2.87
C ILE A 13 -5.01 3.86 2.04
N SER A 14 -3.89 4.43 2.48
CA SER A 14 -3.20 5.53 1.79
C SER A 14 -2.34 5.07 0.60
N THR A 15 -1.86 3.82 0.59
CA THR A 15 -1.03 3.29 -0.50
C THR A 15 -1.65 3.48 -1.89
N PRO A 16 -2.95 3.19 -2.12
CA PRO A 16 -3.61 3.45 -3.40
C PRO A 16 -3.63 4.91 -3.81
N GLN A 17 -3.55 5.85 -2.89
CA GLN A 17 -3.50 7.29 -3.18
C GLN A 17 -2.20 7.73 -3.88
N GLY A 18 -1.17 6.88 -3.88
CA GLY A 18 0.02 7.09 -4.69
C GLY A 18 -0.30 7.27 -6.18
N ILE A 19 -1.38 6.65 -6.68
CA ILE A 19 -1.88 6.86 -8.05
C ILE A 19 -2.43 8.28 -8.19
N GLY A 20 -3.14 8.79 -7.19
CA GLY A 20 -3.64 10.17 -7.16
C GLY A 20 -2.51 11.20 -7.25
N ASN A 21 -1.39 10.97 -6.56
CA ASN A 21 -0.20 11.80 -6.66
C ASN A 21 0.32 11.85 -8.12
N GLN A 22 0.41 10.70 -8.79
CA GLN A 22 0.86 10.63 -10.19
C GLN A 22 -0.10 11.37 -11.14
N ILE A 23 -1.40 11.29 -10.90
CA ILE A 23 -2.39 12.02 -11.69
C ILE A 23 -2.20 13.52 -11.52
N LEU A 24 -2.04 14.03 -10.29
CA LEU A 24 -1.79 15.46 -10.05
C LEU A 24 -0.48 15.94 -10.67
N TRP A 25 0.55 15.10 -10.72
CA TRP A 25 1.77 15.40 -11.45
C TRP A 25 1.53 15.47 -12.95
N ALA A 26 0.80 14.52 -13.52
CA ALA A 26 0.52 14.48 -14.95
C ALA A 26 -0.27 15.71 -15.45
N ILE A 27 -1.21 16.22 -14.63
CA ILE A 27 -1.98 17.43 -14.93
C ILE A 27 -1.31 18.74 -14.50
N ASN A 28 -0.01 18.66 -14.11
CA ASN A 28 0.81 19.81 -13.70
C ASN A 28 0.27 20.61 -12.49
N ARG A 29 -0.38 19.89 -11.54
CA ARG A 29 -0.92 20.46 -10.29
C ARG A 29 0.04 20.27 -9.11
N HIS A 30 1.34 20.45 -9.31
CA HIS A 30 2.37 20.28 -8.28
C HIS A 30 2.16 21.17 -7.04
N LYS A 31 1.67 22.42 -7.24
CA LYS A 31 1.40 23.34 -6.13
C LYS A 31 0.32 22.79 -5.19
N THR A 32 -0.75 22.23 -5.74
CA THR A 32 -1.85 21.66 -4.96
C THR A 32 -1.35 20.47 -4.13
N LEU A 33 -0.54 19.59 -4.74
CA LEU A 33 0.07 18.48 -4.05
C LEU A 33 0.98 18.95 -2.90
N ALA A 34 1.84 19.94 -3.14
CA ALA A 34 2.71 20.51 -2.12
C ALA A 34 1.93 21.09 -0.94
N ILE A 35 0.83 21.79 -1.21
CA ILE A 35 -0.05 22.34 -0.15
C ILE A 35 -0.64 21.21 0.69
N ILE A 36 -1.16 20.14 0.07
CA ILE A 36 -1.71 18.98 0.79
C ILE A 36 -0.64 18.37 1.71
N GLN A 37 0.57 18.16 1.20
CA GLN A 37 1.67 17.56 1.96
C GLN A 37 2.10 18.45 3.15
N ILE A 38 2.17 19.77 2.95
CA ILE A 38 2.48 20.72 4.01
C ILE A 38 1.37 20.71 5.07
N CYS A 39 0.11 20.81 4.67
CA CYS A 39 -1.03 20.76 5.60
C CYS A 39 -1.06 19.45 6.40
N SER A 40 -0.84 18.32 5.76
CA SER A 40 -0.77 17.01 6.39
C SER A 40 0.38 16.94 7.41
N SER A 41 1.56 17.47 7.05
CA SER A 41 2.73 17.50 7.94
C SER A 41 2.52 18.39 9.17
N VAL A 42 1.97 19.58 8.98
CA VAL A 42 1.63 20.50 10.08
C VAL A 42 0.60 19.87 11.01
N PHE A 43 -0.45 19.27 10.44
CA PHE A 43 -1.46 18.54 11.19
C PHE A 43 -0.84 17.38 12.00
N ASN A 44 0.05 16.61 11.39
CA ASN A 44 0.77 15.53 12.05
C ASN A 44 1.53 16.05 13.29
N ILE A 45 2.29 17.14 13.15
CA ILE A 45 3.07 17.72 14.25
C ILE A 45 2.14 18.13 15.39
N ILE A 46 1.07 18.86 15.08
CA ILE A 46 0.12 19.37 16.09
C ILE A 46 -0.50 18.20 16.85
N VAL A 47 -1.09 17.23 16.13
CA VAL A 47 -1.78 16.10 16.74
C VAL A 47 -0.82 15.22 17.53
N THR A 48 0.39 15.01 17.01
CA THR A 48 1.41 14.21 17.68
C THR A 48 1.83 14.85 19.02
N ILE A 49 2.05 16.18 19.07
CA ILE A 49 2.40 16.90 20.31
C ILE A 49 1.32 16.71 21.38
N PHE A 50 0.04 16.75 20.99
CA PHE A 50 -1.06 16.51 21.94
C PHE A 50 -1.11 15.07 22.43
N LEU A 51 -0.96 14.10 21.53
CA LEU A 51 -1.10 12.67 21.84
C LEU A 51 0.10 12.09 22.59
N ILE A 52 1.31 12.61 22.39
CA ILE A 52 2.51 12.19 23.13
C ILE A 52 2.38 12.44 24.63
N LYS A 53 1.64 13.47 25.05
CA LYS A 53 1.38 13.76 26.46
C LYS A 53 0.63 12.62 27.18
N TRP A 54 -0.13 11.83 26.43
CA TRP A 54 -0.88 10.70 27.00
C TRP A 54 -0.01 9.43 27.10
N LYS A 55 0.57 8.98 26.00
CA LYS A 55 1.50 7.85 25.92
C LYS A 55 2.48 8.09 24.78
N PRO A 56 3.77 8.33 25.04
CA PRO A 56 4.73 8.78 24.04
C PRO A 56 4.76 7.90 22.78
N LEU A 57 4.89 6.60 22.95
CA LEU A 57 5.04 5.65 21.84
C LEU A 57 3.75 5.45 21.04
N VAL A 58 2.60 5.34 21.72
CA VAL A 58 1.30 5.15 21.07
C VAL A 58 0.79 6.46 20.49
N GLY A 59 1.06 7.58 21.18
CA GLY A 59 0.64 8.91 20.74
C GLY A 59 1.31 9.35 19.45
N SER A 60 2.62 9.10 19.29
CA SER A 60 3.32 9.39 18.03
C SER A 60 2.77 8.58 16.88
N SER A 61 2.48 7.30 17.10
CA SER A 61 1.92 6.41 16.08
C SER A 61 0.49 6.81 15.68
N LEU A 62 -0.34 7.18 16.63
CA LEU A 62 -1.69 7.67 16.37
C LEU A 62 -1.68 9.02 15.65
N GLY A 63 -0.77 9.93 16.01
CA GLY A 63 -0.59 11.19 15.30
C GLY A 63 -0.26 10.99 13.84
N THR A 64 0.69 10.12 13.53
CA THR A 64 1.04 9.75 12.16
C THR A 64 -0.12 9.07 11.44
N ALA A 65 -0.81 8.14 12.10
CA ALA A 65 -1.96 7.43 11.52
C ALA A 65 -3.09 8.39 11.14
N LEU A 66 -3.43 9.34 12.01
CA LEU A 66 -4.45 10.35 11.75
C LEU A 66 -4.03 11.32 10.63
N ALA A 67 -2.75 11.72 10.60
CA ALA A 67 -2.25 12.57 9.53
C ALA A 67 -2.28 11.90 8.16
N LEU A 68 -1.95 10.61 8.08
CA LEU A 68 -2.07 9.82 6.85
C LEU A 68 -3.53 9.74 6.37
N ILE A 69 -4.47 9.46 7.27
CA ILE A 69 -5.89 9.38 6.90
C ILE A 69 -6.40 10.75 6.43
N ILE A 70 -6.12 11.81 7.17
CA ILE A 70 -6.65 13.15 6.83
C ILE A 70 -5.91 13.74 5.63
N GLY A 71 -4.58 13.65 5.59
CA GLY A 71 -3.77 14.23 4.52
C GLY A 71 -3.84 13.43 3.23
N ASP A 72 -3.43 12.18 3.29
CA ASP A 72 -3.28 11.37 2.08
C ASP A 72 -4.59 10.76 1.60
N VAL A 73 -5.58 10.54 2.49
CA VAL A 73 -6.87 10.01 2.06
C VAL A 73 -7.87 11.13 1.85
N VAL A 74 -8.26 11.85 2.91
CA VAL A 74 -9.39 12.79 2.82
C VAL A 74 -9.05 14.01 1.96
N LEU A 75 -7.92 14.69 2.21
CA LEU A 75 -7.57 15.90 1.45
C LEU A 75 -7.25 15.56 -0.01
N MET A 76 -6.55 14.46 -0.25
CA MET A 76 -6.26 14.01 -1.61
C MET A 76 -7.53 13.68 -2.37
N ASP A 77 -8.46 12.97 -1.73
CA ASP A 77 -9.74 12.63 -2.30
C ASP A 77 -10.53 13.88 -2.72
N ILE A 78 -10.64 14.86 -1.84
CA ILE A 78 -11.34 16.12 -2.15
C ILE A 78 -10.71 16.81 -3.37
N VAL A 79 -9.39 16.84 -3.44
CA VAL A 79 -8.69 17.50 -4.55
C VAL A 79 -8.86 16.73 -5.85
N LEU A 80 -8.69 15.42 -5.85
CA LEU A 80 -8.89 14.59 -7.04
C LEU A 80 -10.33 14.64 -7.55
N HIS A 81 -11.31 14.72 -6.65
CA HIS A 81 -12.70 14.93 -7.04
C HIS A 81 -12.90 16.27 -7.75
N LYS A 82 -12.30 17.35 -7.23
CA LYS A 82 -12.41 18.69 -7.82
C LYS A 82 -11.67 18.84 -9.15
N GLU A 83 -10.45 18.29 -9.25
CA GLU A 83 -9.58 18.50 -10.41
C GLU A 83 -9.80 17.49 -11.52
N VAL A 84 -10.21 16.26 -11.20
CA VAL A 84 -10.31 15.15 -12.15
C VAL A 84 -11.73 14.58 -12.23
N GLY A 85 -12.59 14.87 -11.25
CA GLY A 85 -13.96 14.35 -11.21
C GLY A 85 -14.08 12.90 -10.80
N ILE A 86 -13.04 12.33 -10.15
CA ILE A 86 -13.04 10.93 -9.71
C ILE A 86 -14.07 10.73 -8.59
N ARG A 87 -14.91 9.72 -8.73
CA ARG A 87 -15.87 9.31 -7.71
C ARG A 87 -15.23 8.26 -6.79
N PHE A 88 -14.86 8.67 -5.58
CA PHE A 88 -14.14 7.81 -4.64
C PHE A 88 -14.88 6.53 -4.25
N GLY A 89 -16.20 6.59 -4.08
CA GLY A 89 -16.99 5.41 -3.77
C GLY A 89 -16.84 4.28 -4.79
N GLU A 90 -16.76 4.63 -6.07
CA GLU A 90 -16.54 3.68 -7.15
C GLU A 90 -15.09 3.21 -7.17
N TYR A 91 -14.13 4.14 -7.02
CA TYR A 91 -12.71 3.85 -6.98
C TYR A 91 -12.34 2.86 -5.87
N TYR A 92 -12.73 3.17 -4.62
CA TYR A 92 -12.45 2.27 -3.50
C TYR A 92 -13.21 0.95 -3.59
N ARG A 93 -14.44 0.98 -4.06
CA ARG A 93 -15.22 -0.26 -4.26
C ARG A 93 -14.52 -1.20 -5.25
N ASP A 94 -14.04 -0.68 -6.36
CA ASP A 94 -13.41 -1.49 -7.40
C ASP A 94 -12.00 -1.95 -6.95
N LEU A 95 -11.27 -1.10 -6.26
CA LEU A 95 -10.00 -1.45 -5.64
C LEU A 95 -10.17 -2.58 -4.61
N PHE A 96 -11.11 -2.43 -3.68
CA PHE A 96 -11.30 -3.41 -2.61
C PHE A 96 -11.92 -4.72 -3.10
N LYS A 97 -12.77 -4.69 -4.13
CA LYS A 97 -13.30 -5.92 -4.73
C LYS A 97 -12.20 -6.82 -5.28
N GLY A 98 -11.15 -6.25 -5.87
CA GLY A 98 -10.04 -7.03 -6.41
C GLY A 98 -8.99 -7.40 -5.35
N THR A 99 -8.62 -6.45 -4.50
CA THR A 99 -7.46 -6.57 -3.62
C THR A 99 -7.79 -7.22 -2.27
N LEU A 100 -8.97 -6.91 -1.70
CA LEU A 100 -9.33 -7.37 -0.36
C LEU A 100 -9.41 -8.90 -0.24
N PRO A 101 -10.06 -9.64 -1.16
CA PRO A 101 -10.11 -11.10 -1.08
C PRO A 101 -8.71 -11.72 -1.16
N ALA A 102 -7.84 -11.21 -2.04
CA ALA A 102 -6.47 -11.68 -2.16
C ALA A 102 -5.67 -11.45 -0.87
N LEU A 103 -5.83 -10.27 -0.25
CA LEU A 103 -5.20 -9.95 1.04
C LEU A 103 -5.70 -10.86 2.16
N LEU A 104 -7.01 -11.08 2.25
CA LEU A 104 -7.59 -11.94 3.29
C LEU A 104 -7.11 -13.39 3.17
N ILE A 105 -7.10 -13.94 1.95
CA ILE A 105 -6.59 -15.30 1.70
C ILE A 105 -5.10 -15.38 2.03
N THR A 106 -4.31 -14.39 1.63
CA THR A 106 -2.86 -14.35 1.92
C THR A 106 -2.61 -14.21 3.41
N PHE A 107 -3.39 -13.39 4.10
CA PHE A 107 -3.29 -13.23 5.55
C PHE A 107 -3.63 -14.54 6.29
N ALA A 108 -4.72 -15.20 5.89
CA ALA A 108 -5.11 -16.50 6.46
C ALA A 108 -4.02 -17.57 6.21
N PHE A 109 -3.46 -17.60 4.99
CA PHE A 109 -2.35 -18.47 4.64
C PHE A 109 -1.11 -18.16 5.50
N GLY A 110 -0.70 -16.90 5.61
CA GLY A 110 0.44 -16.47 6.41
C GLY A 110 0.27 -16.79 7.90
N ALA A 111 -0.95 -16.61 8.44
CA ALA A 111 -1.28 -16.97 9.81
C ALA A 111 -1.19 -18.49 10.01
N ALA A 112 -1.79 -19.30 9.13
CA ALA A 112 -1.69 -20.75 9.18
C ALA A 112 -0.24 -21.23 9.04
N PHE A 113 0.53 -20.60 8.14
CA PHE A 113 1.93 -20.94 7.94
C PHE A 113 2.82 -20.57 9.13
N SER A 114 2.49 -19.51 9.85
CA SER A 114 3.20 -19.11 11.07
C SER A 114 3.06 -20.14 12.20
N LEU A 115 1.97 -20.91 12.21
CA LEU A 115 1.74 -22.02 13.15
C LEU A 115 2.73 -23.18 12.94
N LEU A 116 3.35 -23.30 11.78
CA LEU A 116 4.37 -24.30 11.47
C LEU A 116 5.73 -24.02 12.15
N HIS A 117 5.80 -23.03 13.04
CA HIS A 117 6.96 -22.70 13.90
C HIS A 117 8.29 -22.51 13.14
N LEU A 118 8.25 -22.10 11.86
CA LEU A 118 9.45 -21.77 11.10
C LEU A 118 10.27 -20.62 11.71
N ASN A 119 9.67 -19.86 12.62
CA ASN A 119 10.37 -18.85 13.43
C ASN A 119 11.54 -19.40 14.28
N ARG A 120 11.67 -20.72 14.43
CA ARG A 120 12.82 -21.36 15.08
C ARG A 120 14.15 -21.14 14.33
N TYR A 121 14.09 -20.82 13.04
CA TYR A 121 15.27 -20.62 12.21
C TYR A 121 15.76 -19.16 12.17
N GLY A 122 15.33 -18.32 13.12
CA GLY A 122 15.78 -16.93 13.23
C GLY A 122 15.49 -16.10 11.96
N TRP A 123 16.44 -15.31 11.53
CA TRP A 123 16.31 -14.43 10.36
C TRP A 123 16.05 -15.18 9.05
N ALA A 124 16.62 -16.35 8.88
CA ALA A 124 16.41 -17.19 7.70
C ALA A 124 14.94 -17.65 7.60
N GLY A 125 14.34 -18.08 8.70
CA GLY A 125 12.92 -18.46 8.73
C GLY A 125 12.00 -17.30 8.42
N LEU A 126 12.31 -16.09 8.88
CA LEU A 126 11.55 -14.88 8.58
C LEU A 126 11.62 -14.55 7.09
N ILE A 127 12.78 -14.57 6.49
CA ILE A 127 12.96 -14.29 5.04
C ILE A 127 12.20 -15.32 4.20
N ILE A 128 12.31 -16.61 4.52
CA ILE A 128 11.60 -17.69 3.83
C ILE A 128 10.08 -17.45 3.91
N ASN A 129 9.56 -17.13 5.10
CA ASN A 129 8.14 -16.85 5.29
C ASN A 129 7.68 -15.65 4.46
N CYS A 130 8.43 -14.55 4.45
CA CYS A 130 8.13 -13.37 3.64
C CYS A 130 8.11 -13.70 2.14
N VAL A 131 9.08 -14.45 1.64
CA VAL A 131 9.18 -14.83 0.22
C VAL A 131 8.00 -15.73 -0.19
N ILE A 132 7.68 -16.73 0.62
CA ILE A 132 6.55 -17.66 0.35
C ILE A 132 5.23 -16.88 0.36
N THR A 133 5.00 -16.05 1.36
CA THR A 133 3.77 -15.25 1.46
C THR A 133 3.63 -14.27 0.30
N ALA A 134 4.72 -13.62 -0.10
CA ALA A 134 4.74 -12.74 -1.27
C ALA A 134 4.47 -13.51 -2.57
N ALA A 135 5.04 -14.70 -2.73
CA ALA A 135 4.80 -15.55 -3.89
C ALA A 135 3.34 -16.02 -3.98
N VAL A 136 2.74 -16.42 -2.85
CA VAL A 136 1.32 -16.78 -2.78
C VAL A 136 0.43 -15.60 -3.14
N TYR A 137 0.70 -14.42 -2.59
CA TYR A 137 -0.04 -13.21 -2.94
C TYR A 137 0.06 -12.88 -4.44
N ALA A 138 1.26 -12.91 -5.00
CA ALA A 138 1.49 -12.65 -6.41
C ALA A 138 0.76 -13.67 -7.32
N ALA A 139 0.77 -14.95 -6.94
CA ALA A 139 0.07 -16.01 -7.66
C ALA A 139 -1.46 -15.83 -7.62
N LEU A 140 -2.02 -15.48 -6.46
CA LEU A 140 -3.45 -15.21 -6.31
C LEU A 140 -3.88 -14.00 -7.12
N MET A 141 -3.10 -12.91 -7.08
CA MET A 141 -3.35 -11.72 -7.89
C MET A 141 -3.32 -12.04 -9.39
N ALA A 142 -2.30 -12.74 -9.85
CA ALA A 142 -2.15 -13.10 -11.26
C ALA A 142 -3.26 -14.05 -11.77
N ALA A 143 -3.70 -14.99 -10.93
CA ALA A 143 -4.71 -15.98 -11.31
C ALA A 143 -6.13 -15.38 -11.36
N PHE A 144 -6.53 -14.66 -10.28
CA PHE A 144 -7.93 -14.33 -10.03
C PHE A 144 -8.28 -12.85 -10.19
N PHE A 145 -7.34 -11.93 -9.94
CA PHE A 145 -7.66 -10.51 -9.81
C PHE A 145 -7.09 -9.61 -10.91
N MET A 146 -6.12 -10.10 -11.68
CA MET A 146 -5.54 -9.32 -12.78
C MET A 146 -6.43 -9.32 -14.02
N ASN A 147 -6.67 -8.12 -14.57
CA ASN A 147 -7.34 -7.93 -15.83
C ASN A 147 -6.50 -8.43 -17.02
N SER A 148 -7.15 -8.69 -18.17
CA SER A 148 -6.48 -9.16 -19.39
C SER A 148 -5.35 -8.23 -19.85
N TYR A 149 -5.48 -6.92 -19.64
CA TYR A 149 -4.46 -5.92 -19.92
C TYR A 149 -3.23 -6.08 -19.01
N GLU A 150 -3.43 -6.24 -17.73
CA GLU A 150 -2.36 -6.42 -16.72
C GLU A 150 -1.62 -7.75 -16.96
N LYS A 151 -2.36 -8.82 -17.28
CA LYS A 151 -1.77 -10.11 -17.68
C LYS A 151 -0.90 -9.98 -18.94
N GLY A 152 -1.31 -9.14 -19.89
CA GLY A 152 -0.53 -8.80 -21.09
C GLY A 152 0.79 -8.09 -20.77
N LEU A 153 0.75 -7.12 -19.85
CA LEU A 153 1.94 -6.41 -19.38
C LEU A 153 2.93 -7.34 -18.69
N LEU A 154 2.46 -8.23 -17.80
CA LEU A 154 3.32 -9.23 -17.15
C LEU A 154 3.97 -10.17 -18.17
N LYS A 155 3.23 -10.70 -19.14
CA LYS A 155 3.79 -11.53 -20.20
C LYS A 155 4.86 -10.78 -21.00
N GLY A 156 4.63 -9.51 -21.30
CA GLY A 156 5.61 -8.65 -21.99
C GLY A 156 6.90 -8.47 -21.21
N LEU A 157 6.80 -8.23 -19.89
CA LEU A 157 7.96 -8.11 -18.98
C LEU A 157 8.72 -9.45 -18.87
N PHE A 158 8.01 -10.55 -18.72
CA PHE A 158 8.60 -11.89 -18.61
C PHE A 158 9.37 -12.26 -19.89
N ASN A 159 8.78 -12.03 -21.06
CA ASN A 159 9.43 -12.28 -22.35
C ASN A 159 10.67 -11.39 -22.55
N LYS A 160 10.64 -10.14 -22.06
CA LYS A 160 11.77 -9.21 -22.13
C LYS A 160 12.94 -9.65 -21.24
N ILE A 161 12.63 -10.19 -20.06
CA ILE A 161 13.63 -10.72 -19.11
C ILE A 161 14.25 -12.01 -19.66
N ILE A 162 13.43 -12.95 -20.13
CA ILE A 162 13.91 -14.21 -20.72
C ILE A 162 14.73 -13.95 -21.98
N GLY A 163 14.30 -13.02 -22.85
CA GLY A 163 15.03 -12.63 -24.04
C GLY A 163 16.40 -11.99 -23.74
N LYS A 164 16.51 -11.24 -22.62
CA LYS A 164 17.80 -10.70 -22.15
C LYS A 164 18.71 -11.77 -21.55
N LEU A 165 18.15 -12.75 -20.86
CA LEU A 165 18.92 -13.89 -20.30
C LEU A 165 19.41 -14.83 -21.40
N GLY A 166 18.62 -15.04 -22.44
CA GLY A 166 19.02 -15.84 -23.61
C GLY A 166 20.14 -15.20 -24.44
N ARG A 167 20.16 -13.85 -24.55
CA ARG A 167 21.23 -13.12 -25.26
C ARG A 167 22.59 -13.05 -24.51
N LYS A 168 22.61 -13.34 -23.20
CA LYS A 168 23.89 -13.40 -22.44
C LYS A 168 24.57 -14.76 -22.49
N LYS A 169 23.93 -15.78 -23.11
CA LYS A 169 24.48 -17.13 -23.23
C LYS A 169 24.93 -17.48 -24.66
N ALA A 170 24.76 -16.58 -25.61
CA ALA A 170 25.31 -16.65 -26.95
C ALA A 170 26.43 -15.61 -27.12
#